data_1841ddc2e5bc29da1e598b5a4e3a9571
#
_entry.id   1841ddc2e5bc29da1e598b5a4e3a9571
#
_cell.length_a   1.000
_cell.length_b   1.000
_cell.length_c   1.000
_cell.angle_alpha   90.00
_cell.angle_beta   90.00
_cell.angle_gamma   90.00
#
_symmetry.space_group_name_H-M   'P 1'
#
loop_
_entity.id
_entity.type
_entity.pdbx_description
1 polymer ?
#
loop_
_entity_poly.entity_id
_entity_poly.type
_entity_poly.pdbx_seq_one_letter_code
_entity_poly.pdbx_strand_id
1 'polypeptide(L)'
;MLKVLTITNQARKILYLSPLFNGSTHDYAMMTAIFAPTQPWFKAFTLRADLVFLGAPKDYRFGANMLLPHKKPRQSKNHPNPSLTEQQKMENRAFSKIRVAVEHAIGGMKHFHCLTHRIRQHTMSLIDQFFGLSAGLWNFKSFTINSLA
;
A
#
# COMPACT_ATOMS: atom_id res chain seq x y z
N MET A 1 7.90 -14.67 8.08
CA MET A 1 7.33 -13.32 8.00
C MET A 1 6.08 -13.37 7.14
N LEU A 2 5.00 -12.66 7.51
CA LEU A 2 3.76 -12.60 6.74
C LEU A 2 3.58 -11.20 6.16
N LYS A 3 2.87 -11.08 5.05
CA LYS A 3 2.57 -9.83 4.35
C LYS A 3 1.07 -9.71 4.09
N VAL A 4 0.58 -8.46 4.09
CA VAL A 4 -0.75 -8.07 3.63
C VAL A 4 -0.64 -6.88 2.70
N LEU A 5 -1.53 -6.79 1.71
CA LEU A 5 -1.72 -5.60 0.90
C LEU A 5 -2.82 -4.76 1.53
N THR A 6 -2.56 -3.46 1.69
CA THR A 6 -3.47 -2.54 2.37
C THR A 6 -3.76 -1.34 1.47
N ILE A 7 -5.03 -0.98 1.31
CA ILE A 7 -5.46 0.26 0.65
C ILE A 7 -6.07 1.17 1.70
N THR A 8 -5.62 2.42 1.74
CA THR A 8 -6.11 3.43 2.68
C THR A 8 -6.55 4.69 1.93
N ASN A 9 -7.40 5.49 2.57
CA ASN A 9 -7.65 6.86 2.11
C ASN A 9 -6.69 7.86 2.77
N GLN A 10 -6.79 9.12 2.38
CA GLN A 10 -5.99 10.21 2.95
C GLN A 10 -6.28 10.46 4.43
N ALA A 11 -7.48 10.12 4.91
CA ALA A 11 -7.86 10.19 6.32
C ALA A 11 -7.31 9.01 7.15
N ARG A 12 -6.38 8.22 6.62
CA ARG A 12 -5.75 7.07 7.27
C ARG A 12 -6.71 5.91 7.57
N LYS A 13 -7.91 5.92 6.97
CA LYS A 13 -8.85 4.83 7.09
C LYS A 13 -8.43 3.68 6.18
N ILE A 14 -8.43 2.46 6.71
CA ILE A 14 -8.17 1.25 5.93
C ILE A 14 -9.44 0.90 5.17
N LEU A 15 -9.38 0.95 3.85
CA LEU A 15 -10.49 0.65 2.95
C LEU A 15 -10.48 -0.81 2.51
N TYR A 16 -9.29 -1.39 2.41
CA TYR A 16 -9.10 -2.78 2.01
C TYR A 16 -7.89 -3.38 2.72
N LEU A 17 -8.01 -4.62 3.13
CA LEU A 17 -6.94 -5.45 3.67
C LEU A 17 -7.01 -6.81 2.98
N SER A 18 -5.91 -7.24 2.38
CA SER A 18 -5.84 -8.55 1.71
C SER A 18 -5.78 -9.69 2.71
N PRO A 19 -6.07 -10.92 2.29
CA PRO A 19 -5.63 -12.12 2.98
C PRO A 19 -4.12 -12.13 3.19
N LEU A 20 -3.64 -12.97 4.10
CA LEU A 20 -2.23 -13.13 4.40
C LEU A 20 -1.49 -13.83 3.26
N PHE A 21 -0.31 -13.32 2.96
CA PHE A 21 0.65 -13.92 2.03
C PHE A 21 1.94 -14.27 2.74
N ASN A 22 2.68 -15.22 2.19
CA ASN A 22 4.04 -15.50 2.62
C ASN A 22 4.94 -14.28 2.41
N GLY A 23 5.85 -14.00 3.34
CA GLY A 23 6.75 -12.85 3.28
C GLY A 23 7.69 -12.83 2.06
N SER A 24 7.91 -13.98 1.43
CA SER A 24 8.67 -14.12 0.18
C SER A 24 7.88 -13.70 -1.06
N THR A 25 6.54 -13.58 -0.97
CA THR A 25 5.71 -13.19 -2.13
C THR A 25 6.00 -11.75 -2.51
N HIS A 26 6.22 -11.50 -3.79
CA HIS A 26 6.44 -10.16 -4.31
C HIS A 26 5.14 -9.35 -4.25
N ASP A 27 5.20 -8.09 -3.86
CA ASP A 27 4.01 -7.25 -3.63
C ASP A 27 3.14 -7.10 -4.89
N TYR A 28 3.76 -7.01 -6.07
CA TYR A 28 3.06 -6.98 -7.34
C TYR A 28 2.31 -8.31 -7.62
N ALA A 29 2.92 -9.45 -7.28
CA ALA A 29 2.25 -10.76 -7.41
C ALA A 29 1.05 -10.87 -6.44
N MET A 30 1.16 -10.32 -5.23
CA MET A 30 0.02 -10.23 -4.31
C MET A 30 -1.11 -9.42 -4.93
N MET A 31 -0.79 -8.27 -5.52
CA MET A 31 -1.78 -7.40 -6.16
C MET A 31 -2.49 -8.11 -7.32
N THR A 32 -1.77 -8.78 -8.21
CA THR A 32 -2.37 -9.49 -9.35
C THR A 32 -3.20 -10.69 -8.94
N ALA A 33 -2.84 -11.36 -7.84
CA ALA A 33 -3.62 -12.48 -7.28
C ALA A 33 -4.96 -12.02 -6.70
N ILE A 34 -5.01 -10.79 -6.13
CA ILE A 34 -6.21 -10.24 -5.51
C ILE A 34 -7.07 -9.50 -6.54
N PHE A 35 -6.44 -8.66 -7.31
CA PHE A 35 -7.07 -7.80 -8.31
C PHE A 35 -6.64 -8.25 -9.69
N ALA A 36 -7.43 -9.13 -10.32
CA ALA A 36 -7.13 -9.61 -11.66
C ALA A 36 -7.02 -8.42 -12.65
N PRO A 37 -5.93 -8.30 -13.43
CA PRO A 37 -5.69 -7.14 -14.31
C PRO A 37 -6.77 -6.89 -15.36
N THR A 38 -7.51 -7.94 -15.75
CA THR A 38 -8.60 -7.89 -16.73
C THR A 38 -9.87 -7.22 -16.20
N GLN A 39 -10.01 -7.14 -14.89
CA GLN A 39 -11.19 -6.58 -14.23
C GLN A 39 -11.09 -5.04 -14.08
N PRO A 40 -12.22 -4.32 -14.04
CA PRO A 40 -12.23 -2.86 -13.99
C PRO A 40 -12.09 -2.30 -12.56
N TRP A 41 -11.12 -2.81 -11.77
CA TRP A 41 -10.95 -2.47 -10.36
C TRP A 41 -10.76 -0.98 -10.09
N PHE A 42 -10.02 -0.29 -10.97
CA PHE A 42 -9.59 1.10 -10.74
C PHE A 42 -10.32 2.10 -11.61
N LYS A 43 -11.52 1.75 -12.13
CA LYS A 43 -12.30 2.61 -13.01
C LYS A 43 -12.77 3.90 -12.32
N ALA A 44 -13.21 3.80 -11.06
CA ALA A 44 -13.92 4.86 -10.35
C ALA A 44 -13.07 5.71 -9.40
N PHE A 45 -11.79 5.39 -9.23
CA PHE A 45 -10.91 6.11 -8.30
C PHE A 45 -9.45 6.08 -8.74
N THR A 46 -8.69 7.04 -8.24
CA THR A 46 -7.24 7.10 -8.46
C THR A 46 -6.51 6.37 -7.33
N LEU A 47 -5.71 5.37 -7.68
CA LEU A 47 -4.85 4.64 -6.75
C LEU A 47 -3.43 5.23 -6.80
N ARG A 48 -2.85 5.53 -5.64
CA ARG A 48 -1.43 5.86 -5.51
C ARG A 48 -0.69 4.67 -4.95
N ALA A 49 0.34 4.22 -5.66
CA ALA A 49 1.11 3.04 -5.30
C ALA A 49 2.62 3.31 -5.32
N ASP A 50 3.42 2.45 -4.71
CA ASP A 50 4.88 2.56 -4.68
C ASP A 50 5.50 2.02 -5.98
N LEU A 51 6.77 2.29 -6.21
CA LEU A 51 7.55 1.83 -7.38
C LEU A 51 7.61 0.29 -7.49
N VAL A 52 7.31 -0.44 -6.44
CA VAL A 52 7.18 -1.91 -6.47
C VAL A 52 6.10 -2.35 -7.48
N PHE A 53 5.12 -1.49 -7.76
CA PHE A 53 4.01 -1.73 -8.68
C PHE A 53 4.24 -1.11 -10.07
N LEU A 54 5.49 -0.90 -10.48
CA LEU A 54 5.86 -0.19 -11.71
C LEU A 54 5.21 -0.75 -12.99
N GLY A 55 4.93 -2.05 -13.05
CA GLY A 55 4.25 -2.70 -14.18
C GLY A 55 2.74 -2.46 -14.23
N ALA A 56 2.12 -2.22 -13.09
CA ALA A 56 0.66 -2.19 -12.95
C ALA A 56 -0.06 -1.19 -13.87
N PRO A 57 0.42 0.05 -14.09
CA PRO A 57 -0.24 0.98 -15.00
C PRO A 57 -0.38 0.47 -16.45
N LYS A 58 0.50 -0.44 -16.87
CA LYS A 58 0.47 -1.04 -18.21
C LYS A 58 -0.39 -2.29 -18.27
N ASP A 59 -0.36 -3.07 -17.20
CA ASP A 59 -0.98 -4.41 -17.17
C ASP A 59 -2.48 -4.36 -16.83
N TYR A 60 -2.91 -3.33 -16.10
CA TYR A 60 -4.30 -3.18 -15.68
C TYR A 60 -5.14 -2.40 -16.69
N ARG A 61 -6.39 -2.85 -16.93
CA ARG A 61 -7.32 -2.22 -17.88
C ARG A 61 -7.54 -0.72 -17.63
N PHE A 62 -7.54 -0.27 -16.37
CA PHE A 62 -7.65 1.13 -15.96
C PHE A 62 -6.38 1.60 -15.25
N GLY A 63 -5.23 1.10 -15.69
CA GLY A 63 -3.94 1.41 -15.10
C GLY A 63 -3.55 2.90 -15.18
N ALA A 64 -4.13 3.67 -16.10
CA ALA A 64 -3.95 5.12 -16.15
C ALA A 64 -4.40 5.83 -14.86
N ASN A 65 -5.32 5.21 -14.09
CA ASN A 65 -5.75 5.70 -12.78
C ASN A 65 -4.78 5.33 -11.65
N MET A 66 -3.71 4.59 -11.95
CA MET A 66 -2.66 4.25 -11.00
C MET A 66 -1.51 5.22 -11.13
N LEU A 67 -1.29 6.02 -10.10
CA LEU A 67 -0.19 6.97 -10.04
C LEU A 67 0.97 6.37 -9.26
N LEU A 68 2.16 6.47 -9.83
CA LEU A 68 3.42 6.03 -9.24
C LEU A 68 4.39 7.21 -9.16
N PRO A 69 5.31 7.22 -8.19
CA PRO A 69 6.36 8.22 -8.15
C PRO A 69 7.32 8.04 -9.35
N HIS A 70 7.95 9.12 -9.76
CA HIS A 70 8.97 9.10 -10.81
C HIS A 70 10.18 8.29 -10.36
N LYS A 71 10.51 7.29 -11.18
CA LYS A 71 11.69 6.47 -10.95
C LYS A 71 12.95 7.18 -11.45
N LYS A 72 13.98 7.24 -10.61
CA LYS A 72 15.29 7.75 -11.04
C LYS A 72 15.81 6.89 -12.19
N PRO A 73 16.25 7.49 -13.32
CA PRO A 73 16.84 6.74 -14.42
C PRO A 73 18.09 5.97 -13.96
N ARG A 74 18.36 4.84 -14.60
CA ARG A 74 19.57 4.08 -14.31
C ARG A 74 20.78 4.77 -14.91
N GLN A 75 21.90 4.67 -14.22
CA GLN A 75 23.20 5.09 -14.74
C GLN A 75 23.56 4.27 -15.99
N SER A 76 24.03 4.93 -17.03
CA SER A 76 24.52 4.32 -18.26
C SER A 76 25.77 5.03 -18.75
N LYS A 77 26.49 4.42 -19.70
CA LYS A 77 27.70 5.06 -20.30
C LYS A 77 27.38 6.45 -20.90
N ASN A 78 26.18 6.61 -21.50
CA ASN A 78 25.77 7.86 -22.12
C ASN A 78 25.16 8.87 -21.11
N HIS A 79 24.77 8.39 -19.92
CA HIS A 79 24.23 9.22 -18.84
C HIS A 79 24.84 8.79 -17.50
N PRO A 80 26.07 9.23 -17.19
CA PRO A 80 26.80 8.79 -16.00
C PRO A 80 26.16 9.28 -14.68
N ASN A 81 25.50 10.43 -14.69
CA ASN A 81 24.84 11.02 -13.52
C ASN A 81 23.37 11.35 -13.78
N PRO A 82 22.51 10.34 -13.99
CA PRO A 82 21.10 10.60 -14.23
C PRO A 82 20.45 11.16 -12.96
N SER A 83 19.69 12.23 -13.10
CA SER A 83 18.91 12.84 -12.02
C SER A 83 17.48 13.08 -12.46
N LEU A 84 16.58 13.14 -11.47
CA LEU A 84 15.22 13.62 -11.69
C LEU A 84 15.25 15.13 -11.91
N THR A 85 14.33 15.63 -12.75
CA THR A 85 14.11 17.08 -12.90
C THR A 85 13.58 17.66 -11.58
N GLU A 86 13.72 18.96 -11.37
CA GLU A 86 13.20 19.61 -10.15
C GLU A 86 11.68 19.45 -10.05
N GLN A 87 10.96 19.50 -11.15
CA GLN A 87 9.53 19.23 -11.18
C GLN A 87 9.22 17.79 -10.70
N GLN A 88 9.90 16.79 -11.23
CA GLN A 88 9.74 15.39 -10.80
C GLN A 88 10.08 15.18 -9.33
N LYS A 89 11.08 15.89 -8.81
CA LYS A 89 11.41 15.86 -7.38
C LYS A 89 10.29 16.47 -6.54
N MET A 90 9.68 17.58 -6.98
CA MET A 90 8.55 18.20 -6.30
C MET A 90 7.33 17.27 -6.29
N GLU A 91 7.01 16.66 -7.43
CA GLU A 91 5.92 15.69 -7.55
C GLU A 91 6.15 14.49 -6.64
N ASN A 92 7.36 13.93 -6.59
CA ASN A 92 7.72 12.85 -5.68
C ASN A 92 7.60 13.24 -4.20
N ARG A 93 7.94 14.49 -3.84
CA ARG A 93 7.75 15.00 -2.47
C ARG A 93 6.26 15.10 -2.11
N ALA A 94 5.43 15.58 -3.03
CA ALA A 94 3.98 15.62 -2.84
C ALA A 94 3.40 14.20 -2.70
N PHE A 95 3.90 13.27 -3.51
CA PHE A 95 3.52 11.86 -3.45
C PHE A 95 3.88 11.22 -2.10
N SER A 96 5.09 11.48 -1.60
CA SER A 96 5.57 10.98 -0.31
C SER A 96 4.73 11.46 0.86
N LYS A 97 4.26 12.72 0.84
CA LYS A 97 3.36 13.24 1.89
C LYS A 97 2.05 12.45 1.99
N ILE A 98 1.50 12.05 0.84
CA ILE A 98 0.27 11.24 0.81
C ILE A 98 0.55 9.81 1.30
N ARG A 99 1.72 9.24 0.96
CA ARG A 99 2.13 7.91 1.41
C ARG A 99 2.23 7.78 2.93
N VAL A 100 2.58 8.85 3.62
CA VAL A 100 2.62 8.89 5.09
C VAL A 100 1.28 8.47 5.72
N ALA A 101 0.15 8.72 5.06
CA ALA A 101 -1.16 8.28 5.56
C ALA A 101 -1.27 6.75 5.64
N VAL A 102 -0.71 6.03 4.67
CA VAL A 102 -0.65 4.55 4.66
C VAL A 102 0.25 4.05 5.78
N GLU A 103 1.42 4.65 5.95
CA GLU A 103 2.38 4.28 6.99
C GLU A 103 1.77 4.49 8.38
N HIS A 104 1.03 5.57 8.59
CA HIS A 104 0.30 5.83 9.85
C HIS A 104 -0.82 4.80 10.10
N ALA A 105 -1.57 4.40 9.06
CA ALA A 105 -2.60 3.38 9.20
C ALA A 105 -2.00 2.02 9.58
N ILE A 106 -0.92 1.62 8.91
CA ILE A 106 -0.20 0.38 9.23
C ILE A 106 0.41 0.44 10.64
N GLY A 107 1.01 1.57 11.01
CA GLY A 107 1.55 1.80 12.36
C GLY A 107 0.45 1.72 13.42
N GLY A 108 -0.74 2.27 13.12
CA GLY A 108 -1.90 2.21 13.99
C GLY A 108 -2.42 0.79 14.20
N MET A 109 -2.46 -0.05 13.17
CA MET A 109 -2.77 -1.47 13.32
C MET A 109 -1.76 -2.17 14.23
N LYS A 110 -0.48 -1.89 14.05
CA LYS A 110 0.61 -2.48 14.86
C LYS A 110 0.57 -2.05 16.32
N HIS A 111 -0.08 -0.93 16.65
CA HIS A 111 -0.25 -0.47 18.03
C HIS A 111 -0.96 -1.51 18.91
N PHE A 112 -1.80 -2.36 18.34
CA PHE A 112 -2.47 -3.43 19.09
C PHE A 112 -1.57 -4.61 19.46
N HIS A 113 -0.26 -4.53 19.24
CA HIS A 113 0.79 -5.48 19.62
C HIS A 113 0.62 -6.92 19.10
N CYS A 114 -0.60 -7.41 18.88
CA CYS A 114 -0.85 -8.75 18.32
C CYS A 114 -0.18 -8.98 16.95
N LEU A 115 0.13 -7.91 16.21
CA LEU A 115 0.82 -7.96 14.92
C LEU A 115 2.34 -7.77 15.02
N THR A 116 2.85 -7.32 16.17
CA THR A 116 4.29 -7.01 16.36
C THR A 116 5.00 -8.07 17.20
N HIS A 117 4.28 -8.73 18.10
CA HIS A 117 4.82 -9.85 18.87
C HIS A 117 4.85 -11.15 18.06
N ARG A 118 5.72 -12.09 18.46
CA ARG A 118 5.77 -13.41 17.85
C ARG A 118 4.43 -14.11 18.06
N ILE A 119 3.71 -14.33 16.97
CA ILE A 119 2.45 -15.06 16.98
C ILE A 119 2.80 -16.55 17.16
N ARG A 120 2.38 -17.14 18.27
CA ARG A 120 2.57 -18.56 18.57
C ARG A 120 1.50 -19.44 17.91
N GLN A 121 0.47 -18.83 17.36
CA GLN A 121 -0.60 -19.50 16.65
C GLN A 121 -0.14 -19.93 15.26
N HIS A 122 -0.44 -21.17 14.87
CA HIS A 122 -0.07 -21.75 13.57
C HIS A 122 -1.23 -21.76 12.57
N THR A 123 -2.46 -21.48 13.02
CA THR A 123 -3.64 -21.45 12.15
C THR A 123 -3.70 -20.13 11.38
N MET A 124 -3.44 -20.18 10.08
CA MET A 124 -3.39 -18.98 9.21
C MET A 124 -4.70 -18.19 9.22
N SER A 125 -5.86 -18.86 9.25
CA SER A 125 -7.16 -18.21 9.30
C SER A 125 -7.37 -17.36 10.55
N LEU A 126 -6.87 -17.82 11.71
CA LEU A 126 -6.95 -17.05 12.95
C LEU A 126 -6.00 -15.85 12.93
N ILE A 127 -4.80 -16.01 12.36
CA ILE A 127 -3.86 -14.89 12.20
C ILE A 127 -4.48 -13.83 11.27
N ASP A 128 -5.14 -14.25 10.19
CA ASP A 128 -5.83 -13.34 9.25
C ASP A 128 -6.96 -12.56 9.95
N GLN A 129 -7.71 -13.20 10.84
CA GLN A 129 -8.73 -12.55 11.66
C GLN A 129 -8.12 -11.49 12.61
N PHE A 130 -6.94 -11.72 13.18
CA PHE A 130 -6.25 -10.71 13.99
C PHE A 130 -5.87 -9.47 13.18
N PHE A 131 -5.43 -9.65 11.93
CA PHE A 131 -5.17 -8.52 11.04
C PHE A 131 -6.45 -7.74 10.74
N GLY A 132 -7.54 -8.44 10.39
CA GLY A 132 -8.85 -7.83 10.16
C GLY A 132 -9.38 -7.08 11.38
N LEU A 133 -9.31 -7.69 12.57
CA LEU A 133 -9.73 -7.06 13.82
C LEU A 133 -8.90 -5.80 14.12
N SER A 134 -7.59 -5.87 13.96
CA SER A 134 -6.70 -4.70 14.18
C SER A 134 -7.02 -3.55 13.23
N ALA A 135 -7.33 -3.85 11.96
CA ALA A 135 -7.75 -2.85 10.98
C ALA A 135 -9.10 -2.21 11.37
N GLY A 136 -10.06 -3.04 11.80
CA GLY A 136 -11.37 -2.57 12.27
C GLY A 136 -11.26 -1.67 13.50
N LEU A 137 -10.48 -2.06 14.50
CA LEU A 137 -10.22 -1.27 15.70
C LEU A 137 -9.49 0.05 15.38
N TRP A 138 -8.53 0.03 14.47
CA TRP A 138 -7.88 1.25 14.00
C TRP A 138 -8.87 2.19 13.34
N ASN A 139 -9.70 1.69 12.44
CA ASN A 139 -10.72 2.50 11.78
C ASN A 139 -11.71 3.09 12.78
N PHE A 140 -12.18 2.30 13.74
CA PHE A 140 -13.08 2.75 14.81
C PHE A 140 -12.45 3.87 15.62
N LYS A 141 -11.22 3.68 16.13
CA LYS A 141 -10.47 4.69 16.88
C LYS A 141 -10.31 5.99 16.09
N SER A 142 -9.91 5.87 14.81
CA SER A 142 -9.69 7.04 13.95
C SER A 142 -10.97 7.80 13.66
N PHE A 143 -12.10 7.11 13.51
CA PHE A 143 -13.40 7.74 13.35
C PHE A 143 -13.83 8.50 14.59
N THR A 144 -13.73 7.90 15.78
CA THR A 144 -14.13 8.50 17.06
C THR A 144 -13.33 9.77 17.37
N ILE A 145 -12.03 9.77 17.13
CA ILE A 145 -11.17 10.95 17.35
C ILE A 145 -11.57 12.11 16.42
N ASN A 146 -11.85 11.82 15.15
CA ASN A 146 -12.19 12.84 14.16
C ASN A 146 -13.62 13.37 14.33
N SER A 147 -14.51 12.65 15.00
CA SER A 147 -15.89 13.10 15.28
C SER A 147 -16.02 13.91 16.56
N LEU A 148 -14.97 13.95 17.40
CA LEU A 148 -14.91 14.71 18.65
C LEU A 148 -14.05 15.98 18.54
N ALA A 149 -13.40 16.20 17.40
CA ALA A 149 -12.60 17.39 17.08
C ALA A 149 -13.36 18.34 16.17
#